data_592a4461e1c59c1e46fe5485824a39df
#
_entry.id   592a4461e1c59c1e46fe5485824a39df
#
_cell.length_a   1.000
_cell.length_b   1.000
_cell.length_c   1.000
_cell.angle_alpha   90.00
_cell.angle_beta   90.00
_cell.angle_gamma   90.00
#
_symmetry.space_group_name_H-M   'P 1'
#
loop_
_entity.id
_entity.type
_entity.pdbx_description
1 polymer ?
#
loop_
_entity_poly.entity_id
_entity_poly.type
_entity_poly.pdbx_seq_one_letter_code
_entity_poly.pdbx_strand_id
1 'polypeptide(L)'
;MIIDRSDILMQMKIKKAIIENFKGIEHCEIEFGPDFNLLIGDNGVGKTSVLEALSVGLGGFIAGIGDVKTKHFTKDEIRIILENTGDGSYNRRYMTPVSVKCCVELEDQSVEWVRRKNSLTSSRSTVEPRTICKIAEKMANEPGHILPIISYQSTARMWMQKKESSENIFSGKF
;
A
#
# COMPACT_ATOMS: atom_id res chain seq x y z
N MET A 1 11.89 -36.52 10.69
CA MET A 1 12.30 -35.46 9.76
C MET A 1 11.81 -34.15 10.36
N ILE A 2 12.70 -33.43 11.05
CA ILE A 2 12.36 -32.12 11.62
C ILE A 2 12.53 -31.14 10.44
N ILE A 3 11.43 -30.66 9.93
CA ILE A 3 11.45 -29.56 8.95
C ILE A 3 11.79 -28.32 9.77
N ASP A 4 12.97 -27.75 9.54
CA ASP A 4 13.31 -26.47 10.13
C ASP A 4 12.35 -25.41 9.60
N ARG A 5 11.65 -24.72 10.49
CA ARG A 5 10.69 -23.68 10.14
C ARG A 5 11.31 -22.48 9.44
N SER A 6 12.64 -22.34 9.49
CA SER A 6 13.39 -21.31 8.77
C SER A 6 13.38 -21.51 7.25
N ASP A 7 13.26 -22.76 6.78
CA ASP A 7 13.31 -23.10 5.34
C ASP A 7 11.96 -22.94 4.61
N ILE A 8 10.87 -22.63 5.32
CA ILE A 8 9.50 -22.65 4.74
C ILE A 8 8.88 -21.24 4.66
N LEU A 9 9.39 -20.29 5.44
CA LEU A 9 8.81 -18.95 5.49
C LEU A 9 9.61 -17.99 4.60
N MET A 10 9.09 -17.74 3.42
CA MET A 10 9.54 -16.60 2.65
C MET A 10 9.41 -15.33 3.48
N GLN A 11 10.55 -14.71 3.78
CA GLN A 11 10.59 -13.48 4.53
C GLN A 11 10.59 -12.30 3.56
N MET A 12 9.49 -11.56 3.57
CA MET A 12 9.42 -10.25 2.96
C MET A 12 9.61 -9.19 4.04
N LYS A 13 10.71 -8.44 3.99
CA LYS A 13 11.02 -7.38 4.96
C LYS A 13 11.06 -6.03 4.26
N ILE A 14 10.21 -5.11 4.69
CA ILE A 14 10.28 -3.73 4.21
C ILE A 14 11.50 -3.08 4.86
N LYS A 15 12.43 -2.57 4.05
CA LYS A 15 13.62 -1.85 4.51
C LYS A 15 13.41 -0.35 4.50
N LYS A 16 12.72 0.16 3.47
CA LYS A 16 12.54 1.59 3.26
C LYS A 16 11.26 1.87 2.48
N ALA A 17 10.62 2.96 2.79
CA ALA A 17 9.54 3.50 1.98
C ALA A 17 9.75 5.00 1.75
N ILE A 18 9.39 5.46 0.53
CA ILE A 18 9.35 6.88 0.19
C ILE A 18 7.94 7.18 -0.29
N ILE A 19 7.31 8.15 0.35
CA ILE A 19 5.92 8.56 0.12
C ILE A 19 5.92 9.98 -0.41
N GLU A 20 5.23 10.23 -1.52
CA GLU A 20 5.16 11.54 -2.14
C GLU A 20 3.71 11.93 -2.46
N ASN A 21 3.36 13.17 -2.12
CA ASN A 21 2.07 13.79 -2.42
C ASN A 21 0.84 13.01 -1.93
N PHE A 22 0.95 12.33 -0.79
CA PHE A 22 -0.11 11.51 -0.22
C PHE A 22 -0.79 12.20 0.97
N LYS A 23 -2.06 12.56 0.84
CA LYS A 23 -2.83 13.29 1.88
C LYS A 23 -2.08 14.55 2.35
N GLY A 24 -1.74 14.64 3.66
CA GLY A 24 -0.94 15.73 4.21
C GLY A 24 0.57 15.61 3.97
N ILE A 25 1.03 14.48 3.45
CA ILE A 25 2.45 14.20 3.23
C ILE A 25 2.89 14.75 1.88
N GLU A 26 3.83 15.68 1.87
CA GLU A 26 4.50 16.14 0.66
C GLU A 26 5.58 15.17 0.23
N HIS A 27 6.50 14.90 1.16
CA HIS A 27 7.57 13.93 1.03
C HIS A 27 7.85 13.33 2.41
N CYS A 28 7.97 12.01 2.46
CA CYS A 28 8.34 11.30 3.67
C CYS A 28 9.17 10.07 3.31
N GLU A 29 10.33 9.96 3.91
CA GLU A 29 11.22 8.81 3.78
C GLU A 29 11.32 8.12 5.14
N ILE A 30 11.10 6.81 5.16
CA ILE A 30 11.09 6.00 6.38
C ILE A 30 11.94 4.77 6.16
N GLU A 31 12.88 4.53 7.06
CA GLU A 31 13.63 3.29 7.16
C GLU A 31 13.01 2.40 8.24
N PHE A 32 12.96 1.10 7.99
CA PHE A 32 12.35 0.13 8.89
C PHE A 32 13.42 -0.80 9.47
N GLY A 33 13.31 -1.03 10.75
CA GLY A 33 14.05 -2.09 11.44
C GLY A 33 13.56 -3.49 11.04
N PRO A 34 14.31 -4.53 11.38
CA PRO A 34 14.05 -5.89 10.91
C PRO A 34 12.75 -6.50 11.46
N ASP A 35 12.33 -6.07 12.65
CA ASP A 35 11.23 -6.71 13.39
C ASP A 35 10.04 -5.75 13.55
N PHE A 36 9.88 -5.22 14.74
CA PHE A 36 8.77 -4.35 15.11
C PHE A 36 9.13 -2.88 14.93
N ASN A 37 8.27 -2.12 14.26
CA ASN A 37 8.44 -0.68 14.04
C ASN A 37 7.26 0.08 14.64
N LEU A 38 7.54 1.06 15.48
CA LEU A 38 6.54 1.88 16.16
C LEU A 38 6.58 3.33 15.65
N LEU A 39 5.46 3.80 15.09
CA LEU A 39 5.29 5.20 14.71
C LEU A 39 4.73 5.99 15.89
N ILE A 40 5.53 6.89 16.44
CA ILE A 40 5.18 7.74 17.58
C ILE A 40 5.04 9.20 17.10
N GLY A 41 4.13 9.94 17.69
CA GLY A 41 3.92 11.36 17.43
C GLY A 41 2.51 11.80 17.80
N ASP A 42 2.26 13.10 17.76
CA ASP A 42 0.97 13.70 18.11
C ASP A 42 -0.17 13.30 17.14
N ASN A 43 -1.40 13.57 17.54
CA ASN A 43 -2.55 13.35 16.69
C ASN A 43 -2.48 14.32 15.49
N GLY A 44 -2.74 13.79 14.29
CA GLY A 44 -2.71 14.57 13.06
C GLY A 44 -1.37 14.64 12.31
N VAL A 45 -0.25 14.18 12.90
CA VAL A 45 1.07 14.24 12.23
C VAL A 45 1.23 13.27 11.04
N GLY A 46 0.20 12.47 10.73
CA GLY A 46 0.21 11.63 9.53
C GLY A 46 0.58 10.16 9.74
N LYS A 47 0.66 9.64 10.98
CA LYS A 47 0.95 8.21 11.27
C LYS A 47 0.04 7.26 10.50
N THR A 48 -1.27 7.49 10.54
CA THR A 48 -2.24 6.70 9.80
C THR A 48 -2.04 6.84 8.29
N SER A 49 -1.73 8.04 7.82
CA SER A 49 -1.46 8.29 6.39
C SER A 49 -0.24 7.50 5.89
N VAL A 50 0.81 7.36 6.71
CA VAL A 50 1.96 6.51 6.40
C VAL A 50 1.54 5.05 6.23
N LEU A 51 0.77 4.51 7.18
CA LEU A 51 0.31 3.11 7.11
C LEU A 51 -0.61 2.87 5.89
N GLU A 52 -1.49 3.83 5.59
CA GLU A 52 -2.36 3.76 4.42
C GLU A 52 -1.55 3.83 3.11
N ALA A 53 -0.55 4.72 3.04
CA ALA A 53 0.34 4.81 1.89
C ALA A 53 1.11 3.50 1.68
N LEU A 54 1.66 2.91 2.75
CA LEU A 54 2.31 1.61 2.70
C LEU A 54 1.37 0.52 2.19
N SER A 55 0.10 0.49 2.63
CA SER A 55 -0.88 -0.49 2.15
C SER A 55 -1.12 -0.40 0.64
N VAL A 56 -1.12 0.82 0.09
CA VAL A 56 -1.21 1.04 -1.35
C VAL A 56 0.10 0.64 -2.04
N GLY A 57 1.26 1.02 -1.50
CA GLY A 57 2.58 0.72 -2.06
C GLY A 57 2.82 -0.78 -2.18
N LEU A 58 2.59 -1.54 -1.09
CA LEU A 58 2.71 -3.00 -1.04
C LEU A 58 1.74 -3.72 -1.98
N GLY A 59 0.60 -3.10 -2.26
CA GLY A 59 -0.30 -3.56 -3.32
C GLY A 59 0.35 -3.64 -4.71
N GLY A 60 1.53 -3.05 -4.91
CA GLY A 60 2.33 -3.21 -6.12
C GLY A 60 2.85 -4.62 -6.32
N PHE A 61 3.30 -5.28 -5.25
CA PHE A 61 3.66 -6.69 -5.26
C PHE A 61 2.43 -7.58 -5.55
N ILE A 62 1.35 -7.36 -4.80
CA ILE A 62 0.12 -8.13 -4.92
C ILE A 62 -0.51 -8.01 -6.32
N ALA A 63 -0.29 -6.89 -7.03
CA ALA A 63 -0.80 -6.66 -8.37
C ALA A 63 -0.30 -7.66 -9.43
N GLY A 64 0.76 -8.42 -9.13
CA GLY A 64 1.26 -9.52 -9.96
C GLY A 64 0.53 -10.84 -9.75
N ILE A 65 -0.22 -10.98 -8.66
CA ILE A 65 -0.94 -12.22 -8.33
C ILE A 65 -2.31 -12.18 -9.02
N GLY A 66 -2.61 -13.20 -9.82
CA GLY A 66 -3.87 -13.32 -10.54
C GLY A 66 -5.09 -13.30 -9.58
N ASP A 67 -6.19 -12.73 -10.05
CA ASP A 67 -7.50 -12.66 -9.36
C ASP A 67 -7.52 -11.89 -8.03
N VAL A 68 -6.41 -11.26 -7.63
CA VAL A 68 -6.34 -10.44 -6.42
C VAL A 68 -6.57 -8.97 -6.75
N LYS A 69 -7.61 -8.39 -6.14
CA LYS A 69 -7.87 -6.95 -6.24
C LYS A 69 -6.93 -6.18 -5.33
N THR A 70 -6.25 -5.18 -5.88
CA THR A 70 -5.36 -4.30 -5.11
C THR A 70 -5.96 -2.91 -4.95
N LYS A 71 -5.68 -2.26 -3.82
CA LYS A 71 -6.07 -0.87 -3.59
C LYS A 71 -5.28 0.05 -4.53
N HIS A 72 -5.96 0.98 -5.18
CA HIS A 72 -5.38 2.05 -5.97
C HIS A 72 -5.46 3.38 -5.21
N PHE A 73 -4.64 4.37 -5.59
CA PHE A 73 -4.79 5.72 -5.05
C PHE A 73 -6.14 6.32 -5.46
N THR A 74 -6.91 6.75 -4.46
CA THR A 74 -8.14 7.51 -4.65
C THR A 74 -7.85 9.00 -4.78
N LYS A 75 -8.83 9.79 -5.21
CA LYS A 75 -8.69 11.24 -5.31
C LYS A 75 -8.44 11.90 -3.94
N ASP A 76 -9.08 11.38 -2.90
CA ASP A 76 -8.99 11.90 -1.53
C ASP A 76 -7.64 11.59 -0.85
N GLU A 77 -6.86 10.70 -1.45
CA GLU A 77 -5.52 10.35 -0.98
C GLU A 77 -4.42 11.20 -1.65
N ILE A 78 -4.76 12.01 -2.66
CA ILE A 78 -3.81 12.91 -3.30
C ILE A 78 -3.72 14.20 -2.50
N ARG A 79 -2.49 14.65 -2.23
CA ARG A 79 -2.22 15.91 -1.53
C ARG A 79 -2.84 17.08 -2.29
N ILE A 80 -3.50 17.98 -1.54
CA ILE A 80 -4.10 19.20 -2.06
C ILE A 80 -3.36 20.39 -1.46
N ILE A 81 -3.00 21.33 -2.28
CA ILE A 81 -2.59 22.67 -1.86
C ILE A 81 -3.68 23.70 -2.24
N LEU A 82 -3.82 24.72 -1.40
CA LEU A 82 -4.70 25.84 -1.65
C LEU A 82 -3.88 26.99 -2.23
N GLU A 83 -4.19 27.37 -3.46
CA GLU A 83 -3.57 28.51 -4.15
C GLU A 83 -4.49 29.72 -4.05
N ASN A 84 -3.97 30.83 -3.50
CA ASN A 84 -4.72 32.08 -3.43
C ASN A 84 -4.82 32.68 -4.83
N THR A 85 -6.01 33.01 -5.29
CA THR A 85 -6.28 33.60 -6.61
C THR A 85 -6.15 35.11 -6.65
N GLY A 86 -5.89 35.77 -5.50
CA GLY A 86 -5.69 37.23 -5.40
C GLY A 86 -6.97 38.03 -5.23
N ASP A 87 -8.14 37.40 -5.37
CA ASP A 87 -9.48 37.96 -5.16
C ASP A 87 -10.12 37.56 -3.83
N GLY A 88 -9.33 36.95 -2.93
CA GLY A 88 -9.78 36.40 -1.66
C GLY A 88 -10.34 34.97 -1.75
N SER A 89 -10.34 34.37 -2.94
CA SER A 89 -10.72 32.98 -3.15
C SER A 89 -9.49 32.05 -3.21
N TYR A 90 -9.73 30.74 -3.08
CA TYR A 90 -8.70 29.71 -3.11
C TYR A 90 -9.04 28.62 -4.11
N ASN A 91 -8.11 28.32 -4.98
CA ASN A 91 -8.19 27.17 -5.85
C ASN A 91 -7.53 25.94 -5.23
N ARG A 92 -8.15 24.75 -5.41
CA ARG A 92 -7.59 23.48 -4.99
C ARG A 92 -6.72 22.90 -6.08
N ARG A 93 -5.43 22.77 -5.82
CA ARG A 93 -4.50 22.08 -6.71
C ARG A 93 -4.12 20.73 -6.14
N TYR A 94 -4.38 19.69 -6.91
CA TYR A 94 -3.99 18.33 -6.58
C TYR A 94 -2.56 18.07 -7.03
N MET A 95 -1.72 17.60 -6.11
CA MET A 95 -0.31 17.35 -6.36
C MET A 95 -0.12 15.96 -6.96
N THR A 96 0.16 15.91 -8.25
CA THR A 96 0.43 14.67 -8.97
C THR A 96 1.82 14.72 -9.61
N PRO A 97 2.54 13.60 -9.69
CA PRO A 97 2.10 12.26 -9.30
C PRO A 97 2.05 12.09 -7.78
N VAL A 98 1.11 11.25 -7.29
CA VAL A 98 1.17 10.64 -5.97
C VAL A 98 1.89 9.31 -6.10
N SER A 99 2.86 9.04 -5.22
CA SER A 99 3.66 7.82 -5.32
C SER A 99 4.07 7.25 -3.96
N VAL A 100 4.27 5.92 -3.96
CA VAL A 100 4.91 5.19 -2.86
C VAL A 100 5.96 4.26 -3.46
N LYS A 101 7.23 4.51 -3.13
CA LYS A 101 8.34 3.61 -3.42
C LYS A 101 8.52 2.68 -2.23
N CYS A 102 8.63 1.39 -2.48
CA CYS A 102 8.95 0.36 -1.50
C CYS A 102 10.29 -0.27 -1.86
N CYS A 103 11.21 -0.31 -0.88
CA CYS A 103 12.45 -1.08 -0.94
C CYS A 103 12.32 -2.24 0.05
N VAL A 104 12.42 -3.45 -0.44
CA VAL A 104 12.07 -4.66 0.28
C VAL A 104 13.19 -5.69 0.11
N GLU A 105 13.49 -6.41 1.16
CA GLU A 105 14.28 -7.64 1.10
C GLU A 105 13.33 -8.82 0.92
N LEU A 106 13.52 -9.56 -0.16
CA LEU A 106 12.72 -10.71 -0.54
C LEU A 106 13.66 -11.87 -0.82
N GLU A 107 13.63 -12.94 0.00
CA GLU A 107 14.56 -14.08 -0.14
C GLU A 107 16.03 -13.63 -0.27
N ASP A 108 16.48 -12.78 0.65
CA ASP A 108 17.84 -12.21 0.66
C ASP A 108 18.21 -11.34 -0.57
N GLN A 109 17.25 -11.06 -1.43
CA GLN A 109 17.43 -10.14 -2.55
C GLN A 109 16.76 -8.79 -2.27
N SER A 110 17.48 -7.71 -2.52
CA SER A 110 16.92 -6.37 -2.45
C SER A 110 16.10 -6.08 -3.71
N VAL A 111 14.83 -5.81 -3.54
CA VAL A 111 13.89 -5.50 -4.62
C VAL A 111 13.22 -4.16 -4.33
N GLU A 112 13.05 -3.35 -5.36
CA GLU A 112 12.33 -2.08 -5.22
C GLU A 112 11.30 -1.87 -6.32
N TRP A 113 10.25 -1.14 -5.98
CA TRP A 113 9.26 -0.69 -6.94
C TRP A 113 8.61 0.60 -6.49
N VAL A 114 8.05 1.31 -7.44
CA VAL A 114 7.23 2.50 -7.20
C VAL A 114 5.81 2.21 -7.65
N ARG A 115 4.85 2.44 -6.79
CA ARG A 115 3.44 2.50 -7.17
C ARG A 115 3.03 3.96 -7.25
N ARG A 116 2.48 4.38 -8.39
CA ARG A 116 2.14 5.79 -8.62
C ARG A 116 0.83 5.97 -9.36
N LYS A 117 0.24 7.15 -9.19
CA LYS A 117 -0.86 7.65 -10.00
C LYS A 117 -0.45 9.00 -10.59
N ASN A 118 -0.34 9.06 -11.91
CA ASN A 118 0.26 10.19 -12.61
C ASN A 118 -0.68 11.38 -12.77
N SER A 119 -2.00 11.16 -12.78
CA SER A 119 -2.99 12.23 -12.93
C SER A 119 -4.30 11.91 -12.22
N LEU A 120 -5.14 12.91 -12.02
CA LEU A 120 -6.48 12.73 -11.46
C LEU A 120 -7.37 11.85 -12.33
N THR A 121 -7.20 11.92 -13.65
CA THR A 121 -7.98 11.19 -14.64
C THR A 121 -7.58 9.72 -14.78
N SER A 122 -6.39 9.35 -14.27
CA SER A 122 -5.95 7.96 -14.29
C SER A 122 -6.86 7.11 -13.41
N SER A 123 -7.48 6.07 -13.97
CA SER A 123 -8.36 5.15 -13.24
C SER A 123 -7.59 4.19 -12.34
N ARG A 124 -6.32 3.89 -12.69
CA ARG A 124 -5.48 2.91 -11.99
C ARG A 124 -4.11 3.48 -11.65
N SER A 125 -3.51 2.92 -10.62
CA SER A 125 -2.10 3.16 -10.28
C SER A 125 -1.21 2.25 -11.11
N THR A 126 -0.07 2.76 -11.54
CA THR A 126 0.98 1.97 -12.22
C THR A 126 1.96 1.39 -11.21
N VAL A 127 2.69 0.37 -11.62
CA VAL A 127 3.79 -0.24 -10.85
C VAL A 127 5.03 -0.27 -11.73
N GLU A 128 6.13 0.25 -11.24
CA GLU A 128 7.41 0.33 -11.96
C GLU A 128 8.58 0.00 -11.02
N PRO A 129 9.50 -0.88 -11.43
CA PRO A 129 9.44 -1.72 -12.63
C PRO A 129 8.40 -2.85 -12.47
N ARG A 130 7.82 -3.29 -13.57
CA ARG A 130 6.86 -4.42 -13.58
C ARG A 130 7.48 -5.78 -13.26
N THR A 131 8.80 -5.84 -13.12
CA THR A 131 9.51 -7.06 -12.71
C THR A 131 9.00 -7.59 -11.37
N ILE A 132 8.59 -6.71 -10.44
CA ILE A 132 8.03 -7.12 -9.15
C ILE A 132 6.73 -7.91 -9.32
N CYS A 133 5.88 -7.52 -10.28
CA CYS A 133 4.64 -8.25 -10.58
C CYS A 133 4.94 -9.66 -11.12
N LYS A 134 5.99 -9.80 -11.98
CA LYS A 134 6.39 -11.11 -12.50
C LYS A 134 6.99 -12.00 -11.41
N ILE A 135 7.74 -11.42 -10.48
CA ILE A 135 8.26 -12.14 -9.31
C ILE A 135 7.06 -12.67 -8.48
N ALA A 136 6.10 -11.81 -8.15
CA ALA A 136 4.92 -12.19 -7.38
C ALA A 136 4.08 -13.28 -8.09
N GLU A 137 3.89 -13.16 -9.41
CA GLU A 137 3.18 -14.14 -10.24
C GLU A 137 3.91 -15.49 -10.23
N LYS A 138 5.22 -15.49 -10.45
CA LYS A 138 6.04 -16.70 -10.40
C LYS A 138 5.88 -17.40 -9.06
N MET A 139 6.03 -16.66 -7.99
CA MET A 139 5.94 -17.17 -6.63
C MET A 139 4.54 -17.73 -6.30
N ALA A 140 3.48 -17.10 -6.80
CA ALA A 140 2.12 -17.59 -6.61
C ALA A 140 1.83 -18.91 -7.35
N ASN A 141 2.54 -19.17 -8.44
CA ASN A 141 2.33 -20.35 -9.29
C ASN A 141 3.31 -21.50 -8.99
N GLU A 142 4.39 -21.28 -8.26
CA GLU A 142 5.35 -22.32 -7.92
C GLU A 142 4.89 -23.13 -6.69
N PRO A 143 4.79 -24.47 -6.81
CA PRO A 143 4.45 -25.32 -5.67
C PRO A 143 5.46 -25.20 -4.53
N GLY A 144 4.96 -25.06 -3.31
CA GLY A 144 5.80 -24.99 -2.11
C GLY A 144 6.21 -23.60 -1.68
N HIS A 145 5.97 -22.56 -2.49
CA HIS A 145 6.16 -21.17 -2.05
C HIS A 145 4.98 -20.69 -1.20
N ILE A 146 5.31 -20.04 -0.08
CA ILE A 146 4.33 -19.41 0.80
C ILE A 146 4.40 -17.91 0.58
N LEU A 147 3.34 -17.33 0.05
CA LEU A 147 3.24 -15.90 -0.17
C LEU A 147 3.24 -15.12 1.16
N PRO A 148 3.87 -13.93 1.21
CA PRO A 148 3.86 -13.10 2.41
C PRO A 148 2.43 -12.65 2.74
N ILE A 149 2.07 -12.68 4.02
CA ILE A 149 0.79 -12.17 4.49
C ILE A 149 0.92 -10.67 4.71
N ILE A 150 0.12 -9.89 4.00
CA ILE A 150 0.04 -8.44 4.16
C ILE A 150 -1.34 -8.11 4.74
N SER A 151 -1.38 -7.61 5.97
CA SER A 151 -2.62 -7.19 6.64
C SER A 151 -2.54 -5.74 7.06
N TYR A 152 -3.48 -4.92 6.58
CA TYR A 152 -3.69 -3.56 7.04
C TYR A 152 -4.98 -3.49 7.87
N GLN A 153 -4.85 -3.13 9.13
CA GLN A 153 -5.98 -2.95 10.04
C GLN A 153 -6.12 -1.47 10.42
N SER A 154 -7.25 -0.88 10.08
CA SER A 154 -7.61 0.47 10.50
C SER A 154 -8.77 0.45 11.49
N THR A 155 -8.85 1.45 12.34
CA THR A 155 -9.98 1.65 13.27
C THR A 155 -11.32 1.80 12.55
N ALA A 156 -11.32 2.29 11.30
CA ALA A 156 -12.53 2.42 10.48
C ALA A 156 -13.20 1.06 10.17
N ARG A 157 -12.45 -0.04 10.15
CA ARG A 157 -13.04 -1.39 9.95
C ARG A 157 -14.00 -1.80 11.06
N MET A 158 -13.79 -1.34 12.29
CA MET A 158 -14.68 -1.68 13.40
C MET A 158 -16.09 -1.10 13.24
N TRP A 159 -16.24 -0.03 12.45
CA TRP A 159 -17.53 0.63 12.21
C TRP A 159 -18.26 0.14 10.95
N MET A 160 -17.54 -0.40 9.97
CA MET A 160 -18.13 -0.87 8.69
C MET A 160 -18.67 -2.30 8.75
N GLN A 161 -18.17 -3.14 9.64
CA GLN A 161 -18.62 -4.54 9.74
C GLN A 161 -20.07 -4.73 10.18
N LYS A 162 -20.72 -3.69 10.77
CA LYS A 162 -22.12 -3.78 11.18
C LYS A 162 -23.14 -3.63 10.03
N LYS A 163 -22.72 -3.15 8.85
CA LYS A 163 -23.65 -2.96 7.70
C LYS A 163 -23.61 -4.07 6.66
N GLU A 164 -22.47 -4.76 6.50
CA GLU A 164 -22.34 -5.80 5.46
C GLU A 164 -22.76 -7.20 5.93
N SER A 165 -22.75 -7.48 7.23
CA SER A 165 -23.11 -8.81 7.76
C SER A 165 -24.63 -9.10 7.75
N SER A 166 -25.48 -8.09 7.57
CA SER A 166 -26.92 -8.29 7.58
C SER A 166 -27.54 -8.54 6.19
N GLU A 167 -26.87 -8.17 5.10
CA GLU A 167 -27.42 -8.36 3.75
C GLU A 167 -27.02 -9.70 3.10
N ASN A 168 -25.86 -10.27 3.47
CA ASN A 168 -25.38 -11.52 2.86
C ASN A 168 -25.89 -12.82 3.53
N ILE A 169 -26.44 -12.74 4.72
CA ILE A 169 -26.96 -13.93 5.43
C ILE A 169 -28.35 -14.33 4.92
N PHE A 170 -29.10 -13.42 4.29
CA PHE A 170 -30.46 -13.68 3.82
C PHE A 170 -30.59 -13.86 2.28
N SER A 171 -29.54 -13.73 1.52
CA SER A 171 -29.63 -13.83 0.05
C SER A 171 -29.42 -15.24 -0.51
N GLY A 172 -29.48 -16.31 0.27
CA GLY A 172 -29.66 -17.73 -0.11
C GLY A 172 -29.19 -18.11 -1.52
N LYS A 173 -28.03 -17.66 -1.97
CA LYS A 173 -27.40 -18.12 -3.20
C LYS A 173 -26.17 -18.94 -2.85
N PHE A 174 -26.40 -20.25 -2.82
CA PHE A 174 -25.37 -21.27 -2.94
C PHE A 174 -24.88 -21.30 -4.38
#